data_15f31f648f6b7cdc96067c9daf03c8af
#
_entry.id   15f31f648f6b7cdc96067c9daf03c8af
#
_cell.length_a   1.000
_cell.length_b   1.000
_cell.length_c   1.000
_cell.angle_alpha   90.00
_cell.angle_beta   90.00
_cell.angle_gamma   90.00
#
_symmetry.space_group_name_H-M   'P 1'
#
loop_
_entity.id
_entity.type
_entity.pdbx_description
1 polymer ?
#
loop_
_entity_poly.entity_id
_entity_poly.type
_entity_poly.pdbx_seq_one_letter_code
_entity_poly.pdbx_strand_id
1 'polypeptide(L)'
;MEEIIKHIHMEMLQSHCDAQSYIDDYIFLTERLENVFQKKQNIKLNVFLMLYCYEGDIKLELNNTSLHLQAHDLMISLPNTIIRLTTITPIHKVKIFCFSNRFFRRITQTHKYTWKSICYIQEHPIKHFEENQRDVFHQYLKLIACKLKAPKNNFQKEILLHIATAFFEEMIAQTTLKSIETGNSRQNHPIKQPDFIFKQFMEALAADNGRHRTLTYYANLFCYSPKYLSRIVKQISGKNALTLIHENAIEHIIPELKYSNKSIKEIAIDFEFPNVSFFTQYVKKYLGMTPTEYRNSNQENK
;
A
#
# COMPACT_ATOMS: atom_id res chain seq x y z
N MET A 1 25.72 19.19 -4.70
CA MET A 1 24.32 19.65 -4.65
C MET A 1 23.49 18.44 -4.23
N GLU A 2 22.87 18.50 -3.05
CA GLU A 2 21.93 17.45 -2.64
C GLU A 2 20.75 17.47 -3.62
N GLU A 3 20.50 16.35 -4.30
CA GLU A 3 19.32 16.22 -5.16
C GLU A 3 18.08 16.25 -4.27
N ILE A 4 17.26 17.27 -4.42
CA ILE A 4 16.00 17.42 -3.68
C ILE A 4 15.05 16.31 -4.15
N ILE A 5 14.80 15.33 -3.28
CA ILE A 5 13.85 14.25 -3.55
C ILE A 5 12.45 14.75 -3.19
N LYS A 6 11.57 14.85 -4.17
CA LYS A 6 10.16 15.18 -3.94
C LYS A 6 9.41 13.97 -3.43
N HIS A 7 8.71 14.10 -2.30
CA HIS A 7 7.86 13.05 -1.74
C HIS A 7 6.44 13.20 -2.29
N ILE A 8 5.87 12.10 -2.81
CA ILE A 8 4.48 12.06 -3.27
C ILE A 8 3.63 11.24 -2.31
N HIS A 9 2.62 11.89 -1.74
CA HIS A 9 1.58 11.30 -0.90
C HIS A 9 0.22 11.44 -1.58
N MET A 10 -0.78 10.68 -1.15
CA MET A 10 -2.13 10.74 -1.71
C MET A 10 -2.73 12.14 -1.68
N GLU A 11 -2.52 12.91 -0.61
CA GLU A 11 -2.99 14.29 -0.44
C GLU A 11 -2.47 15.24 -1.54
N MET A 12 -1.20 15.05 -1.94
CA MET A 12 -0.60 15.85 -3.03
C MET A 12 -1.20 15.48 -4.40
N LEU A 13 -1.50 14.20 -4.63
CA LEU A 13 -2.15 13.76 -5.86
C LEU A 13 -3.57 14.32 -5.96
N GLN A 14 -4.25 14.44 -4.83
CA GLN A 14 -5.59 15.01 -4.72
C GLN A 14 -5.65 16.47 -5.18
N SER A 15 -4.64 17.27 -4.81
CA SER A 15 -4.58 18.71 -5.15
C SER A 15 -4.36 18.99 -6.65
N HIS A 16 -3.93 18.01 -7.43
CA HIS A 16 -3.61 18.11 -8.84
C HIS A 16 -4.67 17.52 -9.78
N CYS A 17 -5.82 17.07 -9.26
CA CYS A 17 -6.80 16.34 -10.06
C CYS A 17 -8.22 16.86 -9.93
N ASP A 18 -8.97 16.65 -11.03
CA ASP A 18 -10.41 16.76 -11.04
C ASP A 18 -11.02 15.83 -10.00
N ALA A 19 -12.03 16.30 -9.26
CA ALA A 19 -12.68 15.59 -8.16
C ALA A 19 -13.25 14.20 -8.52
N GLN A 20 -13.29 13.87 -9.81
CA GLN A 20 -13.79 12.61 -10.35
C GLN A 20 -12.76 11.48 -10.43
N SER A 21 -11.48 11.78 -10.15
CA SER A 21 -10.38 10.81 -10.27
C SER A 21 -9.87 10.28 -8.93
N TYR A 22 -10.57 10.61 -7.83
CA TYR A 22 -10.10 10.38 -6.47
C TYR A 22 -11.24 9.95 -5.53
N ILE A 23 -10.96 9.01 -4.63
CA ILE A 23 -11.84 8.66 -3.52
C ILE A 23 -11.06 8.69 -2.22
N ASP A 24 -11.35 9.69 -1.40
CA ASP A 24 -10.74 9.90 -0.09
C ASP A 24 -9.21 9.68 -0.15
N ASP A 25 -8.65 9.04 0.89
CA ASP A 25 -7.23 8.66 0.96
C ASP A 25 -6.91 7.30 0.32
N TYR A 26 -7.80 6.71 -0.51
CA TYR A 26 -7.66 5.31 -0.89
C TYR A 26 -7.17 5.09 -2.31
N ILE A 27 -7.81 5.74 -3.29
CA ILE A 27 -7.60 5.46 -4.71
C ILE A 27 -7.50 6.77 -5.48
N PHE A 28 -6.51 6.83 -6.36
CA PHE A 28 -6.30 7.90 -7.32
C PHE A 28 -6.07 7.31 -8.70
N LEU A 29 -6.73 7.87 -9.72
CA LEU A 29 -6.63 7.46 -11.11
C LEU A 29 -6.37 8.68 -12.00
N THR A 30 -5.38 8.60 -12.88
CA THR A 30 -5.11 9.64 -13.88
C THR A 30 -4.61 9.03 -15.19
N GLU A 31 -4.80 9.75 -16.28
CA GLU A 31 -4.24 9.45 -17.61
C GLU A 31 -3.09 10.40 -17.98
N ARG A 32 -2.74 11.32 -17.07
CA ARG A 32 -1.70 12.33 -17.26
C ARG A 32 -0.48 12.00 -16.43
N LEU A 33 0.65 11.75 -17.07
CA LEU A 33 1.93 11.51 -16.40
C LEU A 33 2.35 12.69 -15.53
N GLU A 34 2.07 13.91 -15.98
CA GLU A 34 2.46 15.16 -15.34
C GLU A 34 1.82 15.33 -13.95
N ASN A 35 0.69 14.67 -13.71
CA ASN A 35 0.01 14.69 -12.41
C ASN A 35 0.83 13.96 -11.34
N VAL A 36 1.70 13.04 -11.74
CA VAL A 36 2.52 12.22 -10.82
C VAL A 36 4.00 12.50 -11.00
N PHE A 37 4.46 12.65 -12.26
CA PHE A 37 5.88 12.72 -12.59
C PHE A 37 6.25 14.08 -13.20
N GLN A 38 7.36 14.65 -12.73
CA GLN A 38 8.04 15.75 -13.39
C GLN A 38 9.33 15.22 -14.04
N LYS A 39 9.63 15.68 -15.26
CA LYS A 39 10.81 15.21 -16.00
C LYS A 39 12.10 15.44 -15.21
N LYS A 40 12.96 14.42 -15.19
CA LYS A 40 14.30 14.42 -14.58
C LYS A 40 14.35 14.71 -13.08
N GLN A 41 13.23 14.62 -12.37
CA GLN A 41 13.19 14.78 -10.92
C GLN A 41 13.11 13.41 -10.23
N ASN A 42 13.89 13.21 -9.17
CA ASN A 42 13.76 12.06 -8.30
C ASN A 42 12.52 12.22 -7.42
N ILE A 43 11.62 11.25 -7.50
CA ILE A 43 10.35 11.24 -6.79
C ILE A 43 10.32 10.02 -5.89
N LYS A 44 10.14 10.24 -4.59
CA LYS A 44 9.87 9.16 -3.64
C LYS A 44 8.37 8.96 -3.50
N LEU A 45 7.88 7.82 -3.93
CA LEU A 45 6.47 7.47 -3.84
C LEU A 45 6.16 6.89 -2.45
N ASN A 46 5.25 7.52 -1.72
CA ASN A 46 4.70 6.99 -0.49
C ASN A 46 3.33 6.31 -0.72
N VAL A 47 3.10 5.89 -1.94
CA VAL A 47 1.89 5.19 -2.40
C VAL A 47 2.28 3.96 -3.20
N PHE A 48 1.39 2.98 -3.28
CA PHE A 48 1.47 1.92 -4.26
C PHE A 48 1.05 2.49 -5.62
N LEU A 49 1.85 2.30 -6.66
CA LEU A 49 1.60 2.85 -7.99
C LEU A 49 1.61 1.74 -9.04
N MET A 50 0.60 1.77 -9.91
CA MET A 50 0.53 0.98 -11.13
C MET A 50 0.50 1.94 -12.32
N LEU A 51 1.42 1.77 -13.27
CA LEU A 51 1.49 2.52 -14.51
C LEU A 51 1.34 1.57 -15.67
N TYR A 52 0.25 1.68 -16.40
CA TYR A 52 0.00 0.92 -17.63
C TYR A 52 0.26 1.79 -18.85
N CYS A 53 1.07 1.29 -19.76
CA CYS A 53 1.37 1.92 -21.04
C CYS A 53 0.48 1.34 -22.13
N TYR A 54 -0.44 2.13 -22.69
CA TYR A 54 -1.26 1.74 -23.83
C TYR A 54 -0.52 1.91 -25.15
N GLU A 55 0.25 3.00 -25.25
CA GLU A 55 0.91 3.42 -26.48
C GLU A 55 2.16 4.23 -26.16
N GLY A 56 3.23 4.03 -26.92
CA GLY A 56 4.50 4.72 -26.75
C GLY A 56 5.52 3.94 -25.93
N ASP A 57 6.63 4.61 -25.64
CA ASP A 57 7.76 4.09 -24.89
C ASP A 57 8.10 5.03 -23.72
N ILE A 58 8.28 4.47 -22.54
CA ILE A 58 8.63 5.19 -21.34
C ILE A 58 9.88 4.59 -20.73
N LYS A 59 10.93 5.39 -20.60
CA LYS A 59 12.15 4.99 -19.88
C LYS A 59 12.17 5.70 -18.54
N LEU A 60 12.41 4.94 -17.49
CA LEU A 60 12.48 5.45 -16.13
C LEU A 60 13.50 4.65 -15.32
N GLU A 61 13.89 5.19 -14.19
CA GLU A 61 14.70 4.50 -13.19
C GLU A 61 13.86 4.22 -11.96
N LEU A 62 13.95 3.00 -11.45
CA LEU A 62 13.28 2.56 -10.23
C LEU A 62 14.37 2.10 -9.25
N ASN A 63 14.56 2.83 -8.14
CA ASN A 63 15.64 2.57 -7.18
C ASN A 63 17.01 2.36 -7.86
N ASN A 64 17.38 3.24 -8.82
CA ASN A 64 18.60 3.21 -9.63
C ASN A 64 18.66 2.05 -10.67
N THR A 65 17.60 1.31 -10.87
CA THR A 65 17.50 0.32 -11.94
C THR A 65 16.76 0.91 -13.12
N SER A 66 17.42 0.95 -14.29
CA SER A 66 16.80 1.44 -15.52
C SER A 66 15.74 0.47 -16.02
N LEU A 67 14.55 0.99 -16.28
CA LEU A 67 13.42 0.25 -16.81
C LEU A 67 12.94 0.86 -18.12
N HIS A 68 12.47 0.02 -19.01
CA HIS A 68 11.87 0.41 -20.29
C HIS A 68 10.49 -0.21 -20.40
N LEU A 69 9.45 0.62 -20.40
CA LEU A 69 8.07 0.22 -20.63
C LEU A 69 7.71 0.47 -22.08
N GLN A 70 7.14 -0.55 -22.68
CA GLN A 70 6.58 -0.52 -24.03
C GLN A 70 5.05 -0.60 -23.98
N ALA A 71 4.41 -0.51 -25.15
CA ALA A 71 2.97 -0.69 -25.24
C ALA A 71 2.54 -2.04 -24.63
N HIS A 72 1.48 -2.01 -23.83
CA HIS A 72 0.90 -3.13 -23.06
C HIS A 72 1.71 -3.61 -21.86
N ASP A 73 2.72 -2.86 -21.45
CA ASP A 73 3.42 -3.11 -20.19
C ASP A 73 2.70 -2.45 -19.01
N LEU A 74 2.62 -3.19 -17.93
CA LEU A 74 2.24 -2.70 -16.60
C LEU A 74 3.47 -2.63 -15.72
N MET A 75 3.83 -1.45 -15.27
CA MET A 75 4.80 -1.27 -14.19
C MET A 75 4.09 -1.18 -12.85
N ILE A 76 4.61 -1.88 -11.86
CA ILE A 76 4.13 -1.84 -10.48
C ILE A 76 5.25 -1.35 -9.58
N SER A 77 4.97 -0.34 -8.78
CA SER A 77 5.89 0.22 -7.81
C SER A 77 5.30 0.17 -6.41
N LEU A 78 6.07 -0.37 -5.48
CA LEU A 78 5.70 -0.42 -4.07
C LEU A 78 5.92 0.93 -3.38
N PRO A 79 5.25 1.18 -2.24
CA PRO A 79 5.53 2.36 -1.43
C PRO A 79 7.00 2.46 -1.01
N ASN A 80 7.48 3.69 -0.86
CA ASN A 80 8.87 4.05 -0.56
C ASN A 80 9.89 3.82 -1.69
N THR A 81 9.43 3.57 -2.90
CA THR A 81 10.27 3.47 -4.09
C THR A 81 10.65 4.87 -4.60
N ILE A 82 11.88 5.02 -5.07
CA ILE A 82 12.34 6.22 -5.76
C ILE A 82 12.21 6.00 -7.26
N ILE A 83 11.46 6.87 -7.92
CA ILE A 83 11.27 6.84 -9.38
C ILE A 83 11.82 8.11 -9.99
N ARG A 84 12.53 7.96 -11.11
CA ARG A 84 12.98 9.05 -11.96
C ARG A 84 12.56 8.79 -13.40
N LEU A 85 11.75 9.66 -13.93
CA LEU A 85 11.34 9.60 -15.32
C LEU A 85 12.46 10.17 -16.20
N THR A 86 13.03 9.36 -17.11
CA THR A 86 14.17 9.76 -17.94
C THR A 86 13.74 10.21 -19.33
N THR A 87 12.93 9.41 -20.02
CA THR A 87 12.49 9.70 -21.39
C THR A 87 11.06 9.20 -21.61
N ILE A 88 10.30 10.00 -22.35
CA ILE A 88 8.94 9.65 -22.81
C ILE A 88 8.86 9.98 -24.29
N THR A 89 8.27 9.10 -25.09
CA THR A 89 7.93 9.39 -26.49
C THR A 89 6.92 10.54 -26.55
N PRO A 90 6.95 11.38 -27.59
CA PRO A 90 5.98 12.48 -27.75
C PRO A 90 4.54 11.98 -27.78
N ILE A 91 4.29 10.87 -28.43
CA ILE A 91 2.99 10.19 -28.48
C ILE A 91 3.03 9.08 -27.44
N HIS A 92 2.22 9.20 -26.41
CA HIS A 92 2.05 8.19 -25.37
C HIS A 92 0.64 8.23 -24.81
N LYS A 93 0.12 7.07 -24.45
CA LYS A 93 -1.12 6.91 -23.69
C LYS A 93 -0.86 6.03 -22.50
N VAL A 94 -1.17 6.54 -21.32
CA VAL A 94 -0.93 5.84 -20.07
C VAL A 94 -2.16 5.89 -19.17
N LYS A 95 -2.20 4.98 -18.22
CA LYS A 95 -3.11 5.04 -17.10
C LYS A 95 -2.36 4.74 -15.80
N ILE A 96 -2.50 5.62 -14.84
CA ILE A 96 -1.81 5.55 -13.56
C ILE A 96 -2.84 5.36 -12.46
N PHE A 97 -2.63 4.33 -11.67
CA PHE A 97 -3.35 4.06 -10.43
C PHE A 97 -2.42 4.25 -9.26
N CYS A 98 -2.88 5.00 -8.29
CA CYS A 98 -2.21 5.07 -7.00
C CYS A 98 -3.17 4.59 -5.91
N PHE A 99 -2.64 3.77 -5.03
CA PHE A 99 -3.34 3.29 -3.85
C PHE A 99 -2.60 3.75 -2.60
N SER A 100 -3.35 4.20 -1.60
CA SER A 100 -2.74 4.56 -0.32
C SER A 100 -2.14 3.34 0.38
N ASN A 101 -1.18 3.61 1.27
CA ASN A 101 -0.63 2.57 2.14
C ASN A 101 -1.70 1.89 2.99
N ARG A 102 -2.75 2.64 3.38
CA ARG A 102 -3.88 2.12 4.16
C ARG A 102 -4.68 1.10 3.35
N PHE A 103 -4.98 1.42 2.08
CA PHE A 103 -5.67 0.51 1.19
C PHE A 103 -4.82 -0.73 0.88
N PHE A 104 -3.54 -0.53 0.56
CA PHE A 104 -2.61 -1.61 0.27
C PHE A 104 -2.49 -2.59 1.45
N ARG A 105 -2.38 -2.10 2.68
CA ARG A 105 -2.36 -2.95 3.88
C ARG A 105 -3.64 -3.75 4.05
N ARG A 106 -4.81 -3.13 3.84
CA ARG A 106 -6.12 -3.82 3.92
C ARG A 106 -6.17 -5.03 2.99
N ILE A 107 -5.69 -4.89 1.76
CA ILE A 107 -5.65 -5.99 0.77
C ILE A 107 -4.62 -7.05 1.17
N THR A 108 -3.42 -6.63 1.57
CA THR A 108 -2.31 -7.54 1.84
C THR A 108 -2.51 -8.38 3.11
N GLN A 109 -3.33 -7.91 4.05
CA GLN A 109 -3.69 -8.67 5.25
C GLN A 109 -4.64 -9.84 4.96
N THR A 110 -5.38 -9.78 3.87
CA THR A 110 -6.46 -10.75 3.60
C THR A 110 -5.95 -12.04 2.94
N HIS A 111 -4.76 -12.04 2.30
CA HIS A 111 -4.32 -13.17 1.49
C HIS A 111 -2.91 -13.67 1.79
N LYS A 112 -2.82 -14.99 2.06
CA LYS A 112 -1.59 -15.72 2.36
C LYS A 112 -0.51 -15.65 1.26
N TYR A 113 -0.92 -15.43 0.00
CA TYR A 113 -0.02 -15.40 -1.16
C TYR A 113 0.53 -14.04 -1.51
N THR A 114 0.00 -12.98 -0.93
CA THR A 114 0.32 -11.58 -1.28
C THR A 114 1.82 -11.27 -1.13
N TRP A 115 2.47 -11.85 -0.13
CA TRP A 115 3.91 -11.62 0.09
C TRP A 115 4.81 -12.19 -0.99
N LYS A 116 4.53 -13.40 -1.48
CA LYS A 116 5.30 -13.97 -2.59
C LYS A 116 5.18 -13.09 -3.84
N SER A 117 3.98 -12.58 -4.08
CA SER A 117 3.72 -11.69 -5.20
C SER A 117 4.38 -10.32 -5.03
N ILE A 118 4.43 -9.77 -3.81
CA ILE A 118 5.12 -8.52 -3.51
C ILE A 118 6.63 -8.67 -3.75
N CYS A 119 7.25 -9.74 -3.26
CA CYS A 119 8.66 -10.02 -3.52
C CYS A 119 8.94 -10.20 -5.01
N TYR A 120 8.07 -10.92 -5.72
CA TYR A 120 8.18 -11.10 -7.17
C TYR A 120 8.08 -9.76 -7.91
N ILE A 121 7.13 -8.89 -7.54
CA ILE A 121 6.97 -7.54 -8.12
C ILE A 121 8.20 -6.68 -7.87
N GLN A 122 8.86 -6.79 -6.70
CA GLN A 122 10.09 -6.05 -6.44
C GLN A 122 11.24 -6.46 -7.36
N GLU A 123 11.32 -7.74 -7.69
CA GLU A 123 12.34 -8.28 -8.60
C GLU A 123 11.98 -8.07 -10.08
N HIS A 124 10.66 -8.08 -10.37
CA HIS A 124 10.10 -7.97 -11.72
C HIS A 124 9.01 -6.88 -11.78
N PRO A 125 9.40 -5.60 -11.71
CA PRO A 125 8.44 -4.49 -11.61
C PRO A 125 7.64 -4.24 -12.90
N ILE A 126 8.05 -4.81 -14.03
CA ILE A 126 7.34 -4.72 -15.31
C ILE A 126 6.73 -6.08 -15.64
N LYS A 127 5.46 -6.05 -16.05
CA LYS A 127 4.72 -7.19 -16.56
C LYS A 127 4.15 -6.85 -17.94
N HIS A 128 4.51 -7.63 -18.94
CA HIS A 128 3.85 -7.58 -20.24
C HIS A 128 2.54 -8.36 -20.21
N PHE A 129 1.44 -7.75 -20.69
CA PHE A 129 0.13 -8.40 -20.75
C PHE A 129 -0.13 -9.06 -22.11
N GLU A 130 -0.53 -10.31 -22.06
CA GLU A 130 -1.09 -11.03 -23.20
C GLU A 130 -2.53 -10.53 -23.47
N GLU A 131 -3.08 -10.84 -24.65
CA GLU A 131 -4.35 -10.29 -25.12
C GLU A 131 -5.51 -10.55 -24.15
N ASN A 132 -5.68 -11.79 -23.71
CA ASN A 132 -6.69 -12.17 -22.74
C ASN A 132 -6.55 -11.46 -21.39
N GLN A 133 -5.32 -11.23 -20.93
CA GLN A 133 -5.04 -10.51 -19.70
C GLN A 133 -5.34 -9.01 -19.81
N ARG A 134 -5.10 -8.44 -21.00
CA ARG A 134 -5.43 -7.04 -21.29
C ARG A 134 -6.93 -6.79 -21.21
N ASP A 135 -7.74 -7.70 -21.75
CA ASP A 135 -9.19 -7.55 -21.72
C ASP A 135 -9.74 -7.53 -20.31
N VAL A 136 -9.33 -8.46 -19.46
CA VAL A 136 -9.71 -8.49 -18.05
C VAL A 136 -9.26 -7.21 -17.32
N PHE A 137 -8.00 -6.81 -17.51
CA PHE A 137 -7.45 -5.59 -16.94
C PHE A 137 -8.27 -4.35 -17.36
N HIS A 138 -8.58 -4.21 -18.64
CA HIS A 138 -9.36 -3.08 -19.15
C HIS A 138 -10.78 -3.04 -18.63
N GLN A 139 -11.42 -4.20 -18.41
CA GLN A 139 -12.77 -4.26 -17.81
C GLN A 139 -12.77 -3.72 -16.38
N TYR A 140 -11.80 -4.12 -15.56
CA TYR A 140 -11.65 -3.57 -14.21
C TYR A 140 -11.41 -2.05 -14.22
N LEU A 141 -10.51 -1.58 -15.08
CA LEU A 141 -10.23 -0.15 -15.21
C LEU A 141 -11.47 0.66 -15.61
N LYS A 142 -12.21 0.15 -16.60
CA LYS A 142 -13.46 0.77 -17.06
C LYS A 142 -14.50 0.80 -15.95
N LEU A 143 -14.63 -0.27 -15.18
CA LEU A 143 -15.57 -0.35 -14.06
C LEU A 143 -15.21 0.65 -12.95
N ILE A 144 -13.93 0.71 -12.56
CA ILE A 144 -13.43 1.67 -11.57
C ILE A 144 -13.68 3.10 -12.05
N ALA A 145 -13.31 3.44 -13.28
CA ALA A 145 -13.52 4.78 -13.84
C ALA A 145 -15.01 5.16 -13.90
N CYS A 146 -15.87 4.23 -14.29
CA CYS A 146 -17.33 4.43 -14.32
C CYS A 146 -17.87 4.73 -12.92
N LYS A 147 -17.45 3.97 -11.91
CA LYS A 147 -17.90 4.17 -10.52
C LYS A 147 -17.33 5.44 -9.89
N LEU A 148 -16.12 5.86 -10.27
CA LEU A 148 -15.56 7.15 -9.84
C LEU A 148 -16.37 8.34 -10.37
N LYS A 149 -16.88 8.25 -11.60
CA LYS A 149 -17.70 9.30 -12.24
C LYS A 149 -19.16 9.28 -11.84
N ALA A 150 -19.64 8.20 -11.21
CA ALA A 150 -21.03 8.07 -10.80
C ALA A 150 -21.40 9.08 -9.69
N PRO A 151 -22.69 9.50 -9.60
CA PRO A 151 -23.14 10.33 -8.49
C PRO A 151 -22.79 9.70 -7.14
N LYS A 152 -22.35 10.54 -6.20
CA LYS A 152 -22.01 10.08 -4.85
C LYS A 152 -23.23 9.51 -4.15
N ASN A 153 -23.04 8.33 -3.55
CA ASN A 153 -24.01 7.68 -2.68
C ASN A 153 -23.27 7.02 -1.50
N ASN A 154 -24.03 6.66 -0.47
CA ASN A 154 -23.45 6.12 0.77
C ASN A 154 -22.64 4.81 0.59
N PHE A 155 -22.88 4.07 -0.49
CA PHE A 155 -22.24 2.78 -0.77
C PHE A 155 -21.09 2.91 -1.78
N GLN A 156 -20.93 4.06 -2.44
CA GLN A 156 -19.94 4.24 -3.52
C GLN A 156 -18.53 3.89 -3.10
N LYS A 157 -18.14 4.32 -1.91
CA LYS A 157 -16.81 4.06 -1.34
C LYS A 157 -16.56 2.57 -1.15
N GLU A 158 -17.49 1.87 -0.51
CA GLU A 158 -17.35 0.42 -0.23
C GLU A 158 -17.37 -0.38 -1.55
N ILE A 159 -18.25 -0.04 -2.49
CA ILE A 159 -18.29 -0.66 -3.82
C ILE A 159 -16.93 -0.51 -4.51
N LEU A 160 -16.36 0.68 -4.52
CA LEU A 160 -15.06 0.92 -5.15
C LEU A 160 -13.91 0.19 -4.45
N LEU A 161 -13.93 0.12 -3.12
CA LEU A 161 -12.94 -0.65 -2.37
C LEU A 161 -13.01 -2.14 -2.72
N HIS A 162 -14.21 -2.72 -2.86
CA HIS A 162 -14.37 -4.12 -3.27
C HIS A 162 -13.91 -4.37 -4.70
N ILE A 163 -14.25 -3.48 -5.65
CA ILE A 163 -13.79 -3.60 -7.04
C ILE A 163 -12.27 -3.48 -7.12
N ALA A 164 -11.67 -2.53 -6.41
CA ALA A 164 -10.22 -2.36 -6.39
C ALA A 164 -9.51 -3.52 -5.69
N THR A 165 -10.11 -4.13 -4.68
CA THR A 165 -9.60 -5.35 -4.05
C THR A 165 -9.60 -6.51 -5.04
N ALA A 166 -10.73 -6.77 -5.70
CA ALA A 166 -10.84 -7.82 -6.72
C ALA A 166 -9.87 -7.60 -7.87
N PHE A 167 -9.71 -6.36 -8.34
CA PHE A 167 -8.71 -5.99 -9.35
C PHE A 167 -7.28 -6.32 -8.91
N PHE A 168 -6.93 -5.98 -7.67
CA PHE A 168 -5.59 -6.25 -7.14
C PHE A 168 -5.33 -7.75 -6.99
N GLU A 169 -6.32 -8.50 -6.53
CA GLU A 169 -6.26 -9.97 -6.42
C GLU A 169 -6.07 -10.63 -7.77
N GLU A 170 -6.79 -10.19 -8.80
CA GLU A 170 -6.61 -10.64 -10.17
C GLU A 170 -5.17 -10.40 -10.65
N MET A 171 -4.61 -9.22 -10.39
CA MET A 171 -3.22 -8.90 -10.75
C MET A 171 -2.22 -9.82 -10.02
N ILE A 172 -2.46 -10.13 -8.76
CA ILE A 172 -1.65 -11.08 -7.99
C ILE A 172 -1.77 -12.49 -8.57
N ALA A 173 -2.99 -12.97 -8.84
CA ALA A 173 -3.23 -14.30 -9.38
C ALA A 173 -2.50 -14.50 -10.71
N GLN A 174 -2.62 -13.57 -11.62
CA GLN A 174 -1.91 -13.60 -12.92
C GLN A 174 -0.38 -13.59 -12.77
N THR A 175 0.14 -12.88 -11.76
CA THR A 175 1.59 -12.85 -11.48
C THR A 175 2.06 -14.18 -10.91
N THR A 176 1.27 -14.80 -10.03
CA THR A 176 1.61 -16.08 -9.38
C THR A 176 1.52 -17.25 -10.37
N LEU A 177 0.52 -17.28 -11.25
CA LEU A 177 0.37 -18.33 -12.26
C LEU A 177 1.57 -18.39 -13.21
N LYS A 178 2.06 -17.25 -13.72
CA LYS A 178 3.27 -17.20 -14.55
C LYS A 178 4.51 -17.73 -13.83
N SER A 179 4.67 -17.48 -12.55
CA SER A 179 5.80 -18.01 -11.79
C SER A 179 5.78 -19.55 -11.65
N ILE A 180 4.60 -20.17 -11.77
CA ILE A 180 4.42 -21.63 -11.75
C ILE A 180 4.64 -22.21 -13.15
N GLU A 181 4.09 -21.59 -14.20
CA GLU A 181 4.18 -22.07 -15.59
C GLU A 181 5.57 -21.99 -16.20
N THR A 182 6.34 -20.96 -15.87
CA THR A 182 7.72 -20.80 -16.39
C THR A 182 8.73 -21.75 -15.77
N GLY A 183 8.28 -22.70 -14.91
CA GLY A 183 9.20 -23.63 -14.24
C GLY A 183 10.20 -22.92 -13.30
N ASN A 184 10.11 -21.61 -13.21
CA ASN A 184 10.80 -20.78 -12.24
C ASN A 184 10.17 -20.88 -10.83
N SER A 185 9.29 -21.86 -10.60
CA SER A 185 9.15 -22.46 -9.30
C SER A 185 10.47 -23.17 -8.93
N ARG A 186 11.57 -22.42 -9.00
CA ARG A 186 12.72 -22.72 -8.18
C ARG A 186 12.21 -22.60 -6.76
N GLN A 187 11.69 -23.72 -6.28
CA GLN A 187 11.49 -24.02 -4.86
C GLN A 187 12.77 -23.74 -4.03
N ASN A 188 13.83 -23.22 -4.68
CA ASN A 188 15.16 -23.04 -4.17
C ASN A 188 15.84 -21.74 -4.56
N HIS A 189 15.14 -20.64 -4.92
CA HIS A 189 15.72 -19.39 -4.49
C HIS A 189 15.42 -19.29 -2.99
N PRO A 190 16.41 -19.40 -2.13
CA PRO A 190 16.19 -19.09 -0.73
C PRO A 190 15.63 -17.67 -0.74
N ILE A 191 14.37 -17.52 -0.29
CA ILE A 191 13.79 -16.19 0.01
C ILE A 191 14.94 -15.51 0.76
N LYS A 192 15.45 -14.40 0.22
CA LYS A 192 16.59 -13.74 0.86
C LYS A 192 16.22 -13.62 2.32
N GLN A 193 17.06 -14.07 3.21
CA GLN A 193 16.75 -14.14 4.64
C GLN A 193 16.03 -12.88 5.19
N PRO A 194 16.37 -11.65 4.72
CA PRO A 194 15.65 -10.42 5.06
C PRO A 194 14.18 -10.43 4.66
N ASP A 195 13.84 -10.88 3.46
CA ASP A 195 12.44 -10.88 2.97
C ASP A 195 11.58 -11.87 3.76
N PHE A 196 12.15 -13.01 4.11
CA PHE A 196 11.51 -14.01 4.96
C PHE A 196 11.25 -13.48 6.38
N ILE A 197 12.24 -12.79 6.97
CA ILE A 197 12.11 -12.18 8.30
C ILE A 197 11.05 -11.08 8.29
N PHE A 198 11.04 -10.24 7.27
CA PHE A 198 10.05 -9.19 7.13
C PHE A 198 8.64 -9.76 6.96
N LYS A 199 8.49 -10.82 6.16
CA LYS A 199 7.23 -11.56 6.02
C LYS A 199 6.73 -12.06 7.38
N GLN A 200 7.57 -12.78 8.13
CA GLN A 200 7.22 -13.27 9.47
C GLN A 200 6.79 -12.14 10.40
N PHE A 201 7.50 -11.01 10.36
CA PHE A 201 7.16 -9.82 11.14
C PHE A 201 5.76 -9.28 10.78
N MET A 202 5.44 -9.17 9.49
CA MET A 202 4.14 -8.67 9.05
C MET A 202 2.99 -9.65 9.35
N GLU A 203 3.23 -10.95 9.21
CA GLU A 203 2.27 -11.99 9.60
C GLU A 203 1.99 -11.96 11.11
N ALA A 204 3.03 -11.79 11.92
CA ALA A 204 2.87 -11.65 13.37
C ALA A 204 2.12 -10.37 13.77
N LEU A 205 2.40 -9.24 13.09
CA LEU A 205 1.66 -8.00 13.30
C LEU A 205 0.16 -8.17 13.01
N ALA A 206 -0.17 -8.81 11.89
CA ALA A 206 -1.55 -9.06 11.51
C ALA A 206 -2.26 -9.98 12.51
N ALA A 207 -1.60 -11.03 12.99
CA ALA A 207 -2.15 -11.97 13.96
C ALA A 207 -2.31 -11.37 15.36
N ASP A 208 -1.48 -10.40 15.72
CA ASP A 208 -1.45 -9.75 17.03
C ASP A 208 -2.65 -8.83 17.28
N ASN A 209 -3.29 -8.34 16.23
CA ASN A 209 -4.42 -7.39 16.30
C ASN A 209 -4.14 -6.15 17.16
N GLY A 210 -2.90 -5.67 17.18
CA GLY A 210 -2.49 -4.46 17.86
C GLY A 210 -2.28 -4.54 19.38
N ARG A 211 -2.24 -5.76 19.94
CA ARG A 211 -2.07 -5.97 21.39
C ARG A 211 -0.67 -5.62 21.86
N HIS A 212 0.37 -6.11 21.17
CA HIS A 212 1.75 -5.87 21.53
C HIS A 212 2.33 -4.68 20.76
N ARG A 213 2.95 -3.73 21.46
CA ARG A 213 3.41 -2.45 20.91
C ARG A 213 4.91 -2.23 21.02
N THR A 214 5.67 -3.28 21.34
CA THR A 214 7.13 -3.18 21.46
C THR A 214 7.85 -4.00 20.40
N LEU A 215 8.90 -3.44 19.84
CA LEU A 215 9.76 -4.17 18.89
C LEU A 215 10.41 -5.40 19.53
N THR A 216 10.70 -5.32 20.83
CA THR A 216 11.31 -6.43 21.58
C THR A 216 10.43 -7.66 21.60
N TYR A 217 9.10 -7.50 21.71
CA TYR A 217 8.15 -8.62 21.64
C TYR A 217 8.30 -9.38 20.32
N TYR A 218 8.22 -8.69 19.18
CA TYR A 218 8.33 -9.31 17.85
C TYR A 218 9.71 -9.88 17.59
N ALA A 219 10.76 -9.20 18.04
CA ALA A 219 12.13 -9.70 17.91
C ALA A 219 12.34 -11.01 18.69
N ASN A 220 11.82 -11.09 19.90
CA ASN A 220 11.88 -12.29 20.73
C ASN A 220 11.08 -13.45 20.11
N LEU A 221 9.91 -13.16 19.51
CA LEU A 221 9.08 -14.16 18.84
C LEU A 221 9.84 -14.93 17.74
N PHE A 222 10.79 -14.24 17.09
CA PHE A 222 11.60 -14.81 16.00
C PHE A 222 13.04 -15.12 16.39
N CYS A 223 13.39 -15.00 17.67
CA CYS A 223 14.77 -15.18 18.18
C CYS A 223 15.80 -14.24 17.53
N TYR A 224 15.38 -13.01 17.16
CA TYR A 224 16.27 -11.98 16.64
C TYR A 224 16.50 -10.87 17.66
N SER A 225 17.62 -10.14 17.50
CA SER A 225 17.79 -8.90 18.26
C SER A 225 16.86 -7.79 17.71
N PRO A 226 16.33 -6.89 18.57
CA PRO A 226 15.51 -5.77 18.12
C PRO A 226 16.20 -4.89 17.08
N LYS A 227 17.53 -4.70 17.22
CA LYS A 227 18.34 -3.93 16.27
C LYS A 227 18.37 -4.60 14.89
N TYR A 228 18.50 -5.92 14.85
CA TYR A 228 18.53 -6.66 13.59
C TYR A 228 17.17 -6.63 12.89
N LEU A 229 16.07 -6.93 13.63
CA LEU A 229 14.72 -6.87 13.08
C LEU A 229 14.38 -5.47 12.58
N SER A 230 14.70 -4.42 13.35
CA SER A 230 14.49 -3.02 12.93
C SER A 230 15.20 -2.68 11.62
N ARG A 231 16.45 -3.14 11.47
CA ARG A 231 17.23 -2.93 10.24
C ARG A 231 16.56 -3.58 9.04
N ILE A 232 16.14 -4.85 9.18
CA ILE A 232 15.49 -5.61 8.10
C ILE A 232 14.17 -4.94 7.70
N VAL A 233 13.32 -4.62 8.69
CA VAL A 233 12.04 -3.95 8.43
C VAL A 233 12.26 -2.62 7.71
N LYS A 234 13.21 -1.80 8.16
CA LYS A 234 13.52 -0.52 7.54
C LYS A 234 14.09 -0.69 6.12
N GLN A 235 14.93 -1.68 5.90
CA GLN A 235 15.53 -1.97 4.58
C GLN A 235 14.44 -2.32 3.56
N ILE A 236 13.46 -3.13 3.94
CA ILE A 236 12.44 -3.65 3.01
C ILE A 236 11.26 -2.70 2.89
N SER A 237 10.72 -2.20 4.01
CA SER A 237 9.53 -1.34 4.01
C SER A 237 9.83 0.16 3.88
N GLY A 238 11.08 0.57 4.05
CA GLY A 238 11.48 1.97 4.18
C GLY A 238 11.03 2.64 5.48
N LYS A 239 10.19 1.97 6.30
CA LYS A 239 9.66 2.49 7.57
C LYS A 239 10.37 1.90 8.77
N ASN A 240 10.35 2.64 9.87
CA ASN A 240 10.79 2.09 11.16
C ASN A 240 9.79 1.01 11.61
N ALA A 241 10.31 -0.10 12.17
CA ALA A 241 9.50 -1.19 12.67
C ALA A 241 8.49 -0.75 13.75
N LEU A 242 8.88 0.15 14.66
CA LEU A 242 7.99 0.71 15.66
C LEU A 242 6.84 1.51 15.02
N THR A 243 7.09 2.21 13.93
CA THR A 243 6.04 2.91 13.18
C THR A 243 4.98 1.93 12.68
N LEU A 244 5.40 0.81 12.06
CA LEU A 244 4.47 -0.22 11.59
C LEU A 244 3.68 -0.86 12.74
N ILE A 245 4.33 -1.13 13.87
CA ILE A 245 3.69 -1.68 15.06
C ILE A 245 2.60 -0.72 15.59
N HIS A 246 2.92 0.57 15.71
CA HIS A 246 1.96 1.55 16.22
C HIS A 246 0.83 1.84 15.23
N GLU A 247 1.13 1.89 13.92
CA GLU A 247 0.11 2.00 12.88
C GLU A 247 -0.88 0.84 12.96
N ASN A 248 -0.38 -0.40 13.09
CA ASN A 248 -1.21 -1.59 13.26
C ASN A 248 -2.10 -1.51 14.51
N ALA A 249 -1.54 -1.11 15.64
CA ALA A 249 -2.31 -0.99 16.88
C ALA A 249 -3.44 0.05 16.74
N ILE A 250 -3.15 1.21 16.19
CA ILE A 250 -4.14 2.27 15.97
C ILE A 250 -5.23 1.84 14.98
N GLU A 251 -4.88 1.10 13.94
CA GLU A 251 -5.86 0.56 12.99
C GLU A 251 -6.89 -0.35 13.65
N HIS A 252 -6.50 -1.13 14.65
CA HIS A 252 -7.42 -2.00 15.41
C HIS A 252 -8.16 -1.26 16.52
N ILE A 253 -7.55 -0.24 17.14
CA ILE A 253 -8.19 0.58 18.17
C ILE A 253 -9.33 1.45 17.61
N ILE A 254 -9.14 2.03 16.42
CA ILE A 254 -10.12 2.93 15.79
C ILE A 254 -11.52 2.30 15.65
N PRO A 255 -11.69 1.08 15.10
CA PRO A 255 -13.00 0.44 15.00
C PRO A 255 -13.65 0.21 16.37
N GLU A 256 -12.87 -0.19 17.36
CA GLU A 256 -13.39 -0.40 18.73
C GLU A 256 -13.89 0.91 19.34
N LEU A 257 -13.18 2.00 19.12
CA LEU A 257 -13.64 3.32 19.57
C LEU A 257 -14.90 3.79 18.84
N LYS A 258 -15.02 3.51 17.55
CA LYS A 258 -16.13 4.01 16.71
C LYS A 258 -17.40 3.19 16.81
N TYR A 259 -17.27 1.87 16.83
CA TYR A 259 -18.38 0.97 16.54
C TYR A 259 -18.71 0.02 17.67
N SER A 260 -17.84 -0.15 18.67
CA SER A 260 -18.13 -1.02 19.80
C SER A 260 -18.89 -0.28 20.91
N ASN A 261 -19.69 -1.03 21.65
CA ASN A 261 -20.35 -0.55 22.88
C ASN A 261 -19.46 -0.67 24.13
N LYS A 262 -18.20 -1.12 23.97
CA LYS A 262 -17.27 -1.28 25.07
C LYS A 262 -16.91 0.07 25.69
N SER A 263 -16.76 0.10 27.01
CA SER A 263 -16.20 1.25 27.70
C SER A 263 -14.73 1.47 27.30
N ILE A 264 -14.22 2.67 27.48
CA ILE A 264 -12.81 3.00 27.24
C ILE A 264 -11.87 2.10 28.08
N LYS A 265 -12.34 1.69 29.28
CA LYS A 265 -11.60 0.78 30.17
C LYS A 265 -11.53 -0.63 29.60
N GLU A 266 -12.61 -1.15 29.07
CA GLU A 266 -12.64 -2.48 28.43
C GLU A 266 -11.76 -2.52 27.18
N ILE A 267 -11.81 -1.48 26.34
CA ILE A 267 -10.92 -1.37 25.17
C ILE A 267 -9.46 -1.34 25.61
N ALA A 268 -9.12 -0.58 26.64
CA ALA A 268 -7.76 -0.51 27.16
C ALA A 268 -7.25 -1.91 27.63
N ILE A 269 -8.13 -2.70 28.24
CA ILE A 269 -7.83 -4.07 28.69
C ILE A 269 -7.65 -5.01 27.48
N ASP A 270 -8.55 -4.96 26.51
CA ASP A 270 -8.50 -5.80 25.30
C ASP A 270 -7.21 -5.61 24.49
N PHE A 271 -6.70 -4.38 24.50
CA PHE A 271 -5.41 -4.03 23.87
C PHE A 271 -4.22 -4.12 24.83
N GLU A 272 -4.37 -4.76 25.97
CA GLU A 272 -3.29 -5.01 26.94
C GLU A 272 -2.53 -3.74 27.38
N PHE A 273 -3.26 -2.64 27.63
CA PHE A 273 -2.68 -1.47 28.27
C PHE A 273 -2.63 -1.65 29.78
N PRO A 274 -1.54 -1.22 30.44
CA PRO A 274 -1.41 -1.34 31.90
C PRO A 274 -2.56 -0.68 32.67
N ASN A 275 -3.08 0.43 32.15
CA ASN A 275 -4.25 1.13 32.68
C ASN A 275 -4.82 2.10 31.64
N VAL A 276 -5.98 2.67 31.96
CA VAL A 276 -6.70 3.61 31.08
C VAL A 276 -5.91 4.88 30.79
N SER A 277 -5.09 5.34 31.73
CA SER A 277 -4.28 6.56 31.55
C SER A 277 -3.24 6.39 30.47
N PHE A 278 -2.53 5.24 30.44
CA PHE A 278 -1.59 4.91 29.36
C PHE A 278 -2.29 4.76 28.01
N PHE A 279 -3.46 4.13 27.98
CA PHE A 279 -4.27 4.03 26.77
C PHE A 279 -4.68 5.41 26.24
N THR A 280 -5.17 6.29 27.13
CA THR A 280 -5.58 7.65 26.78
C THR A 280 -4.43 8.46 26.19
N GLN A 281 -3.25 8.42 26.85
CA GLN A 281 -2.06 9.10 26.35
C GLN A 281 -1.60 8.54 24.99
N TYR A 282 -1.67 7.22 24.83
CA TYR A 282 -1.31 6.56 23.56
C TYR A 282 -2.22 7.00 22.42
N VAL A 283 -3.53 6.93 22.62
CA VAL A 283 -4.52 7.34 21.61
C VAL A 283 -4.36 8.83 21.29
N LYS A 284 -4.21 9.69 22.29
CA LYS A 284 -4.00 11.13 22.09
C LYS A 284 -2.72 11.41 21.29
N LYS A 285 -1.64 10.67 21.56
CA LYS A 285 -0.37 10.81 20.81
C LYS A 285 -0.53 10.51 19.33
N TYR A 286 -1.31 9.48 18.95
CA TYR A 286 -1.40 9.02 17.58
C TYR A 286 -2.62 9.54 16.80
N LEU A 287 -3.71 9.90 17.48
CA LEU A 287 -4.93 10.43 16.88
C LEU A 287 -5.15 11.93 17.14
N GLY A 288 -4.30 12.55 17.96
CA GLY A 288 -4.41 13.98 18.30
C GLY A 288 -5.48 14.32 19.35
N MET A 289 -6.34 13.37 19.72
CA MET A 289 -7.44 13.55 20.68
C MET A 289 -7.59 12.34 21.60
N THR A 290 -8.25 12.53 22.74
CA THR A 290 -8.50 11.45 23.69
C THR A 290 -9.47 10.40 23.12
N PRO A 291 -9.49 9.16 23.64
CA PRO A 291 -10.45 8.13 23.21
C PRO A 291 -11.90 8.57 23.30
N THR A 292 -12.26 9.31 24.34
CA THR A 292 -13.62 9.82 24.56
C THR A 292 -13.98 10.90 23.54
N GLU A 293 -13.09 11.88 23.32
CA GLU A 293 -13.28 12.90 22.26
C GLU A 293 -13.40 12.26 20.89
N TYR A 294 -12.56 11.26 20.59
CA TYR A 294 -12.60 10.56 19.32
C TYR A 294 -13.91 9.78 19.11
N ARG A 295 -14.46 9.17 20.14
CA ARG A 295 -15.76 8.48 20.12
C ARG A 295 -16.90 9.46 19.88
N ASN A 296 -16.93 10.57 20.62
CA ASN A 296 -18.00 11.57 20.53
C ASN A 296 -18.02 12.28 19.18
N SER A 297 -16.85 12.67 18.64
CA SER A 297 -16.77 13.32 17.33
C SER A 297 -17.31 12.48 16.17
N ASN A 298 -17.41 11.16 16.35
CA ASN A 298 -17.98 10.26 15.36
C ASN A 298 -19.48 9.95 15.59
N GLN A 299 -20.03 10.31 16.76
CA GLN A 299 -21.46 10.19 17.05
C GLN A 299 -22.25 11.43 16.59
N GLU A 300 -21.63 12.60 16.57
CA GLU A 300 -22.23 13.86 16.08
C GLU A 300 -22.35 13.91 14.54
N ASN A 301 -21.69 13.00 13.83
CA ASN A 301 -21.76 12.89 12.36
C ASN A 301 -22.69 11.76 11.87
N LYS A 302 -23.54 11.21 12.72
CA LYS A 302 -24.62 10.28 12.38
C LYS A 302 -25.96 11.00 12.44
#